data_504f53ac61cade999c643505723e1aac
#
_entry.id   504f53ac61cade999c643505723e1aac
#
_cell.length_a   1.000
_cell.length_b   1.000
_cell.length_c   1.000
_cell.angle_alpha   90.00
_cell.angle_beta   90.00
_cell.angle_gamma   90.00
#
_symmetry.space_group_name_H-M   'P 1'
#
loop_
_entity.id
_entity.type
_entity.pdbx_description
1 polymer ?
#
loop_
_entity_poly.entity_id
_entity_poly.type
_entity_poly.pdbx_seq_one_letter_code
_entity_poly.pdbx_strand_id
1 'polypeptide(L)'
;METVLSVLSSVFWGLLMLSVLVFLHEGGHFLAARACGVRVTEFFLGLPCRFDIHHTSRRIGTKFGVTPLLLGGYAAICGMDPTDVSYADRVLAAIYRHGRVTVADLAVELELSEEDVLEACALLLGWGSIAPWYEEGEKPSPGYYPTKYQTLPRDAAGYTTFDGRRFDREHATAEGDVWELPCGEAEFLARERSHTYLGQGFVKRAFMLLAGIIVNILTGFLLLMSIYSIAGVTVPVDTNVIGQVDEGSIASAAGIEDGDAILSVDGVSCSTWMDVYDAIGKAAGKDDIAIEYERDGKKHSTTVALKEDERLGVYVSTQVVRLDPITSARLSFSYVVQTAKGVMRLLQPQHTMEILDKSSSIVGISVMSSQAAAAGPATFLSFAALISFSLGFMNLLPIPPLDGGKLVIEIIQKIAGRELPLKVQTIVSYVGIALFALLFIYMLRSDILRFIL
;
A
#
# COMPACT_ATOMS: atom_id res chain seq x y z
N MET A 1 -6.48 -11.13 30.39
CA MET A 1 -5.62 -9.94 30.21
C MET A 1 -4.65 -10.14 29.05
N GLU A 2 -4.00 -11.29 28.94
CA GLU A 2 -3.08 -11.62 27.84
C GLU A 2 -3.75 -11.59 26.46
N THR A 3 -4.95 -12.15 26.32
CA THR A 3 -5.70 -12.14 25.06
C THR A 3 -6.02 -10.71 24.57
N VAL A 4 -6.39 -9.80 25.49
CA VAL A 4 -6.69 -8.40 25.12
C VAL A 4 -5.42 -7.68 24.68
N LEU A 5 -4.31 -7.89 25.35
CA LEU A 5 -3.01 -7.31 24.96
C LEU A 5 -2.54 -7.83 23.61
N SER A 6 -2.72 -9.13 23.34
CA SER A 6 -2.40 -9.74 22.03
C SER A 6 -3.23 -9.13 20.90
N VAL A 7 -4.54 -8.98 21.09
CA VAL A 7 -5.43 -8.32 20.10
C VAL A 7 -5.02 -6.87 19.87
N LEU A 8 -4.77 -6.09 20.94
CA LEU A 8 -4.32 -4.71 20.82
C LEU A 8 -2.97 -4.59 20.08
N SER A 9 -2.02 -5.49 20.37
CA SER A 9 -0.75 -5.57 19.68
C SER A 9 -0.94 -5.84 18.20
N SER A 10 -1.79 -6.82 17.84
CA SER A 10 -2.08 -7.19 16.46
C SER A 10 -2.70 -6.00 15.71
N VAL A 11 -3.68 -5.34 16.29
CA VAL A 11 -4.31 -4.15 15.70
C VAL A 11 -3.27 -3.04 15.50
N PHE A 12 -2.46 -2.76 16.52
CA PHE A 12 -1.43 -1.71 16.43
C PHE A 12 -0.42 -1.96 15.31
N TRP A 13 0.23 -3.15 15.31
CA TRP A 13 1.27 -3.46 14.33
C TRP A 13 0.73 -3.60 12.91
N GLY A 14 -0.49 -4.15 12.76
CA GLY A 14 -1.15 -4.26 11.47
C GLY A 14 -1.51 -2.90 10.88
N LEU A 15 -2.14 -2.04 11.67
CA LEU A 15 -2.50 -0.68 11.24
C LEU A 15 -1.26 0.15 10.93
N LEU A 16 -0.24 0.09 11.77
CA LEU A 16 1.02 0.81 11.55
C LEU A 16 1.66 0.41 10.22
N MET A 17 1.82 -0.91 9.99
CA MET A 17 2.43 -1.43 8.76
C MET A 17 1.63 -1.02 7.53
N LEU A 18 0.33 -1.30 7.49
CA LEU A 18 -0.51 -1.00 6.35
C LEU A 18 -0.58 0.50 6.08
N SER A 19 -0.77 1.33 7.13
CA SER A 19 -0.81 2.79 6.95
C SER A 19 0.48 3.34 6.37
N VAL A 20 1.64 2.89 6.84
CA VAL A 20 2.93 3.36 6.30
C VAL A 20 3.11 2.92 4.85
N LEU A 21 2.79 1.66 4.50
CA LEU A 21 2.95 1.16 3.13
C LEU A 21 1.98 1.82 2.15
N VAL A 22 0.73 2.04 2.56
CA VAL A 22 -0.25 2.77 1.73
C VAL A 22 0.12 4.25 1.61
N PHE A 23 0.58 4.89 2.69
CA PHE A 23 1.06 6.27 2.65
C PHE A 23 2.25 6.44 1.67
N LEU A 24 3.18 5.50 1.62
CA LEU A 24 4.27 5.50 0.65
C LEU A 24 3.75 5.33 -0.78
N HIS A 25 2.78 4.44 -0.97
CA HIS A 25 2.08 4.25 -2.25
C HIS A 25 1.45 5.55 -2.75
N GLU A 26 0.63 6.19 -1.90
CA GLU A 26 0.00 7.49 -2.19
C GLU A 26 1.05 8.59 -2.40
N GLY A 27 2.19 8.49 -1.68
CA GLY A 27 3.35 9.36 -1.88
C GLY A 27 3.92 9.26 -3.30
N GLY A 28 3.90 8.08 -3.89
CA GLY A 28 4.26 7.88 -5.30
C GLY A 28 3.36 8.67 -6.25
N HIS A 29 2.04 8.56 -6.08
CA HIS A 29 1.05 9.31 -6.86
C HIS A 29 1.20 10.83 -6.66
N PHE A 30 1.35 11.27 -5.41
CA PHE A 30 1.59 12.66 -5.06
C PHE A 30 2.81 13.24 -5.79
N LEU A 31 3.96 12.57 -5.68
CA LEU A 31 5.20 13.03 -6.31
C LEU A 31 5.09 13.06 -7.83
N ALA A 32 4.49 12.05 -8.45
CA ALA A 32 4.29 11.98 -9.88
C ALA A 32 3.32 13.07 -10.39
N ALA A 33 2.21 13.31 -9.68
CA ALA A 33 1.26 14.37 -9.99
C ALA A 33 1.96 15.74 -9.96
N ARG A 34 2.71 16.03 -8.91
CA ARG A 34 3.49 17.27 -8.77
C ARG A 34 4.55 17.41 -9.88
N ALA A 35 5.25 16.33 -10.22
CA ALA A 35 6.24 16.33 -11.30
C ALA A 35 5.61 16.57 -12.69
N CYS A 36 4.36 16.11 -12.91
CA CYS A 36 3.59 16.33 -14.12
C CYS A 36 2.93 17.73 -14.19
N GLY A 37 3.01 18.55 -13.12
CA GLY A 37 2.40 19.87 -13.05
C GLY A 37 0.92 19.83 -12.63
N VAL A 38 0.45 18.72 -12.08
CA VAL A 38 -0.90 18.55 -11.55
C VAL A 38 -0.95 19.03 -10.09
N ARG A 39 -2.01 19.75 -9.74
CA ARG A 39 -2.27 20.22 -8.39
C ARG A 39 -2.66 19.07 -7.49
N VAL A 40 -2.22 19.13 -6.23
CA VAL A 40 -2.63 18.18 -5.18
C VAL A 40 -3.01 19.01 -3.96
N THR A 41 -4.26 18.91 -3.54
CA THR A 41 -4.80 19.75 -2.44
C THR A 41 -4.48 19.15 -1.08
N GLU A 42 -4.53 17.84 -0.94
CA GLU A 42 -4.34 17.16 0.34
C GLU A 42 -3.45 15.92 0.18
N PHE A 43 -2.66 15.63 1.22
CA PHE A 43 -1.86 14.42 1.34
C PHE A 43 -1.81 13.99 2.81
N PHE A 44 -2.48 12.89 3.14
CA PHE A 44 -2.72 12.47 4.51
C PHE A 44 -2.33 11.03 4.77
N LEU A 45 -1.79 10.79 5.97
CA LEU A 45 -1.71 9.47 6.58
C LEU A 45 -3.04 9.19 7.32
N GLY A 46 -3.71 8.12 6.96
CA GLY A 46 -5.04 7.76 7.43
C GLY A 46 -6.14 8.16 6.44
N LEU A 47 -7.33 7.59 6.61
CA LEU A 47 -8.48 7.88 5.75
C LEU A 47 -9.16 9.20 6.15
N PRO A 48 -9.89 9.87 5.22
CA PRO A 48 -10.60 11.11 5.51
C PRO A 48 -11.53 10.96 6.73
N CYS A 49 -11.40 11.86 7.68
CA CYS A 49 -12.21 11.87 8.88
C CYS A 49 -12.40 13.30 9.39
N ARG A 50 -13.39 13.49 10.29
CA ARG A 50 -13.73 14.82 10.83
C ARG A 50 -12.60 15.44 11.66
N PHE A 51 -11.75 14.61 12.25
CA PHE A 51 -10.64 15.05 13.09
C PHE A 51 -9.34 14.80 12.36
N ASP A 52 -8.58 15.85 12.11
CA ASP A 52 -7.26 15.77 11.53
C ASP A 52 -6.29 16.74 12.23
N ILE A 53 -5.01 16.43 12.10
CA ILE A 53 -3.92 17.33 12.45
C ILE A 53 -3.16 17.58 11.16
N HIS A 54 -3.18 18.82 10.67
CA HIS A 54 -2.55 19.14 9.40
C HIS A 54 -1.73 20.42 9.45
N HIS A 55 -0.82 20.52 8.48
CA HIS A 55 -0.04 21.70 8.16
C HIS A 55 -0.16 21.99 6.65
N THR A 56 -0.56 23.21 6.31
CA THR A 56 -0.60 23.63 4.92
C THR A 56 0.76 24.15 4.48
N SER A 57 1.33 23.53 3.47
CA SER A 57 2.62 23.91 2.92
C SER A 57 2.56 25.30 2.26
N ARG A 58 3.33 26.24 2.78
CA ARG A 58 3.46 27.57 2.15
C ARG A 58 4.04 27.51 0.73
N ARG A 59 4.79 26.46 0.36
CA ARG A 59 5.42 26.38 -0.96
C ARG A 59 4.51 25.85 -2.06
N ILE A 60 3.60 24.94 -1.75
CA ILE A 60 2.81 24.21 -2.75
C ILE A 60 1.31 24.18 -2.46
N GLY A 61 0.86 24.86 -1.40
CA GLY A 61 -0.55 24.93 -1.01
C GLY A 61 -1.15 23.64 -0.44
N THR A 62 -0.50 22.49 -0.65
CA THR A 62 -1.00 21.17 -0.21
C THR A 62 -1.07 21.09 1.31
N LYS A 63 -2.17 20.58 1.83
CA LYS A 63 -2.32 20.21 3.24
C LYS A 63 -1.69 18.84 3.47
N PHE A 64 -0.72 18.76 4.37
CA PHE A 64 -0.11 17.53 4.86
C PHE A 64 -0.62 17.24 6.25
N GLY A 65 -1.13 16.04 6.49
CA GLY A 65 -1.70 15.75 7.78
C GLY A 65 -1.81 14.27 8.12
N VAL A 66 -2.34 14.04 9.32
CA VAL A 66 -2.62 12.71 9.87
C VAL A 66 -4.04 12.71 10.41
N THR A 67 -4.76 11.62 10.15
CA THR A 67 -6.08 11.38 10.73
C THR A 67 -6.02 10.18 11.70
N PRO A 68 -6.91 10.09 12.69
CA PRO A 68 -6.91 8.97 13.63
C PRO A 68 -7.33 7.64 12.98
N LEU A 69 -7.92 7.66 11.78
CA LEU A 69 -8.36 6.45 11.09
C LEU A 69 -7.20 5.87 10.25
N LEU A 70 -6.23 5.23 10.93
CA LEU A 70 -4.99 4.71 10.35
C LEU A 70 -5.22 3.40 9.55
N LEU A 71 -6.14 3.43 8.57
CA LEU A 71 -6.41 2.31 7.65
C LEU A 71 -5.81 2.53 6.25
N GLY A 72 -4.83 3.43 6.13
CA GLY A 72 -4.20 3.78 4.86
C GLY A 72 -3.72 5.21 4.81
N GLY A 73 -3.87 5.84 3.66
CA GLY A 73 -3.58 7.24 3.38
C GLY A 73 -4.31 7.67 2.11
N TYR A 74 -4.22 8.96 1.76
CA TYR A 74 -4.74 9.44 0.48
C TYR A 74 -4.00 10.67 -0.03
N ALA A 75 -4.03 10.84 -1.34
CA ALA A 75 -3.58 12.03 -2.04
C ALA A 75 -4.74 12.59 -2.88
N ALA A 76 -5.23 13.79 -2.55
CA ALA A 76 -6.28 14.46 -3.30
C ALA A 76 -5.67 15.14 -4.55
N ILE A 77 -5.50 14.36 -5.62
CA ILE A 77 -5.00 14.80 -6.92
C ILE A 77 -6.14 15.47 -7.67
N CYS A 78 -5.95 16.69 -8.10
CA CYS A 78 -6.99 17.49 -8.75
C CYS A 78 -7.45 16.87 -10.09
N GLY A 79 -8.77 16.77 -10.25
CA GLY A 79 -9.43 16.36 -11.48
C GLY A 79 -9.18 14.90 -11.88
N MET A 80 -9.15 13.98 -10.92
CA MET A 80 -9.15 12.53 -11.20
C MET A 80 -10.53 11.98 -11.54
N ASP A 81 -11.59 12.63 -11.06
CA ASP A 81 -12.95 12.21 -11.35
C ASP A 81 -13.39 12.75 -12.70
N PRO A 82 -13.88 11.88 -13.60
CA PRO A 82 -14.36 12.30 -14.90
C PRO A 82 -15.73 12.97 -14.76
N THR A 83 -15.74 14.30 -14.63
CA THR A 83 -16.94 15.11 -14.61
C THR A 83 -16.82 16.16 -15.70
N ASP A 84 -17.82 16.30 -16.53
CA ASP A 84 -17.91 17.34 -17.54
C ASP A 84 -19.15 18.20 -17.24
N VAL A 85 -18.94 19.48 -16.97
CA VAL A 85 -19.99 20.41 -16.59
C VAL A 85 -20.02 21.55 -17.58
N SER A 86 -21.15 21.69 -18.25
CA SER A 86 -21.31 22.59 -19.40
C SER A 86 -21.15 24.09 -19.08
N TYR A 87 -21.27 24.49 -17.81
CA TYR A 87 -21.28 25.92 -17.40
C TYR A 87 -20.11 26.31 -16.51
N ALA A 88 -19.11 25.43 -16.39
CA ALA A 88 -17.99 25.64 -15.47
C ALA A 88 -17.15 26.88 -15.80
N ASP A 89 -17.04 27.25 -17.08
CA ASP A 89 -16.34 28.46 -17.54
C ASP A 89 -17.01 29.75 -17.05
N ARG A 90 -18.34 29.83 -17.20
CA ARG A 90 -19.15 30.99 -16.78
C ARG A 90 -19.15 31.12 -15.24
N VAL A 91 -19.32 29.98 -14.53
CA VAL A 91 -19.30 29.95 -13.06
C VAL A 91 -17.93 30.36 -12.53
N LEU A 92 -16.83 29.82 -13.10
CA LEU A 92 -15.46 30.20 -12.72
C LEU A 92 -15.21 31.68 -12.92
N ALA A 93 -15.59 32.23 -14.08
CA ALA A 93 -15.42 33.64 -14.40
C ALA A 93 -16.23 34.55 -13.46
N ALA A 94 -17.47 34.17 -13.13
CA ALA A 94 -18.31 34.94 -12.21
C ALA A 94 -17.71 34.97 -10.79
N ILE A 95 -17.22 33.83 -10.28
CA ILE A 95 -16.55 33.76 -8.98
C ILE A 95 -15.34 34.74 -8.95
N TYR A 96 -14.53 34.74 -10.01
CA TYR A 96 -13.35 35.60 -10.07
C TYR A 96 -13.69 37.09 -10.23
N ARG A 97 -14.84 37.44 -10.83
CA ARG A 97 -15.36 38.81 -10.90
C ARG A 97 -15.88 39.37 -9.57
N HIS A 98 -16.43 38.46 -8.73
CA HIS A 98 -17.00 38.88 -7.43
C HIS A 98 -16.04 38.71 -6.26
N GLY A 99 -15.04 37.82 -6.37
CA GLY A 99 -14.14 37.48 -5.28
C GLY A 99 -14.79 36.52 -4.28
N ARG A 100 -15.92 36.89 -3.71
CA ARG A 100 -16.76 36.07 -2.81
C ARG A 100 -18.20 36.09 -3.27
N VAL A 101 -18.84 34.92 -3.35
CA VAL A 101 -20.18 34.82 -3.90
C VAL A 101 -20.89 33.57 -3.34
N THR A 102 -22.23 33.63 -3.29
CA THR A 102 -23.06 32.47 -2.93
C THR A 102 -23.53 31.72 -4.17
N VAL A 103 -23.89 30.46 -4.01
CA VAL A 103 -24.50 29.65 -5.09
C VAL A 103 -25.80 30.26 -5.59
N ALA A 104 -26.62 30.81 -4.67
CA ALA A 104 -27.89 31.45 -5.01
C ALA A 104 -27.69 32.70 -5.88
N ASP A 105 -26.70 33.55 -5.54
CA ASP A 105 -26.38 34.76 -6.32
C ASP A 105 -25.87 34.36 -7.73
N LEU A 106 -25.01 33.36 -7.84
CA LEU A 106 -24.53 32.87 -9.12
C LEU A 106 -25.64 32.30 -9.99
N ALA A 107 -26.58 31.56 -9.38
CA ALA A 107 -27.71 30.97 -10.07
C ALA A 107 -28.60 32.06 -10.72
N VAL A 108 -28.85 33.14 -9.99
CA VAL A 108 -29.61 34.29 -10.49
C VAL A 108 -28.85 35.05 -11.59
N GLU A 109 -27.55 35.34 -11.37
CA GLU A 109 -26.73 36.11 -12.33
C GLU A 109 -26.55 35.37 -13.66
N LEU A 110 -26.32 34.04 -13.59
CA LEU A 110 -26.01 33.25 -14.77
C LEU A 110 -27.23 32.62 -15.42
N GLU A 111 -28.43 32.82 -14.86
CA GLU A 111 -29.69 32.21 -15.28
C GLU A 111 -29.59 30.66 -15.32
N LEU A 112 -28.98 30.07 -14.28
CA LEU A 112 -28.80 28.65 -14.10
C LEU A 112 -29.59 28.15 -12.89
N SER A 113 -29.80 26.83 -12.79
CA SER A 113 -30.30 26.23 -11.56
C SER A 113 -29.21 26.20 -10.47
N GLU A 114 -29.60 26.26 -9.19
CA GLU A 114 -28.64 26.11 -8.09
C GLU A 114 -27.90 24.76 -8.15
N GLU A 115 -28.54 23.72 -8.68
CA GLU A 115 -27.95 22.38 -8.86
C GLU A 115 -26.81 22.43 -9.89
N ASP A 116 -27.03 23.07 -11.05
CA ASP A 116 -26.00 23.24 -12.10
C ASP A 116 -24.80 24.05 -11.57
N VAL A 117 -25.06 25.12 -10.79
CA VAL A 117 -24.00 25.92 -10.17
C VAL A 117 -23.23 25.13 -9.13
N LEU A 118 -23.91 24.34 -8.29
CA LEU A 118 -23.25 23.47 -7.30
C LEU A 118 -22.39 22.42 -7.97
N GLU A 119 -22.83 21.81 -9.05
CA GLU A 119 -22.06 20.82 -9.80
C GLU A 119 -20.79 21.46 -10.40
N ALA A 120 -20.92 22.66 -10.98
CA ALA A 120 -19.78 23.43 -11.50
C ALA A 120 -18.81 23.80 -10.36
N CYS A 121 -19.32 24.30 -9.24
CA CYS A 121 -18.49 24.62 -8.07
C CYS A 121 -17.78 23.38 -7.49
N ALA A 122 -18.44 22.24 -7.42
CA ALA A 122 -17.83 20.99 -6.97
C ALA A 122 -16.67 20.56 -7.88
N LEU A 123 -16.86 20.65 -9.20
CA LEU A 123 -15.79 20.41 -10.19
C LEU A 123 -14.60 21.34 -9.97
N LEU A 124 -14.86 22.66 -9.90
CA LEU A 124 -13.82 23.68 -9.77
C LEU A 124 -13.08 23.63 -8.42
N LEU A 125 -13.79 23.25 -7.35
CA LEU A 125 -13.20 22.96 -6.05
C LEU A 125 -12.27 21.73 -6.14
N GLY A 126 -12.73 20.65 -6.79
CA GLY A 126 -11.92 19.47 -7.06
C GLY A 126 -10.69 19.73 -7.94
N TRP A 127 -10.68 20.79 -8.72
CA TRP A 127 -9.51 21.24 -9.50
C TRP A 127 -8.55 22.14 -8.72
N GLY A 128 -8.92 22.55 -7.50
CA GLY A 128 -8.16 23.55 -6.74
C GLY A 128 -8.14 24.90 -7.46
N SER A 129 -9.24 25.29 -8.11
CA SER A 129 -9.41 26.54 -8.82
C SER A 129 -10.17 27.57 -8.01
N ILE A 130 -10.97 27.14 -7.06
CA ILE A 130 -11.72 27.97 -6.09
C ILE A 130 -11.61 27.37 -4.69
N ALA A 131 -12.02 28.11 -3.67
CA ALA A 131 -12.09 27.65 -2.29
C ALA A 131 -13.49 27.89 -1.69
N PRO A 132 -13.92 27.09 -0.69
CA PRO A 132 -15.11 27.43 0.08
C PRO A 132 -14.84 28.65 0.96
N TRP A 133 -15.89 29.41 1.24
CA TRP A 133 -15.83 30.54 2.15
C TRP A 133 -16.87 30.38 3.26
N TYR A 134 -16.47 30.70 4.48
CA TYR A 134 -17.31 30.63 5.68
C TYR A 134 -17.22 31.96 6.43
N GLU A 135 -18.35 32.44 6.98
CA GLU A 135 -18.37 33.58 7.86
C GLU A 135 -17.71 33.29 9.22
N GLU A 136 -17.34 34.31 9.94
CA GLU A 136 -16.71 34.17 11.25
C GLU A 136 -17.64 33.44 12.21
N GLY A 137 -17.22 32.25 12.67
CA GLY A 137 -18.02 31.35 13.53
C GLY A 137 -18.87 30.30 12.78
N GLU A 138 -18.99 30.38 11.46
CA GLU A 138 -19.63 29.36 10.63
C GLU A 138 -18.72 28.12 10.51
N LYS A 139 -19.28 26.93 10.70
CA LYS A 139 -18.54 25.67 10.54
C LYS A 139 -19.04 24.91 9.33
N PRO A 140 -18.15 24.23 8.57
CA PRO A 140 -18.56 23.34 7.50
C PRO A 140 -19.58 22.30 8.00
N SER A 141 -20.70 22.16 7.30
CA SER A 141 -21.67 21.10 7.57
C SER A 141 -21.15 19.78 7.02
N PRO A 142 -20.96 18.74 7.84
CA PRO A 142 -20.49 17.46 7.37
C PRO A 142 -21.45 16.85 6.33
N GLY A 143 -20.91 16.43 5.18
CA GLY A 143 -21.67 15.75 4.14
C GLY A 143 -22.43 16.65 3.16
N TYR A 144 -22.34 17.98 3.28
CA TYR A 144 -22.93 18.92 2.34
C TYR A 144 -21.85 19.70 1.58
N TYR A 145 -22.08 19.94 0.30
CA TYR A 145 -21.25 20.87 -0.47
C TYR A 145 -21.39 22.29 0.08
N PRO A 146 -20.30 23.08 0.10
CA PRO A 146 -20.39 24.49 0.49
C PRO A 146 -21.36 25.25 -0.42
N THR A 147 -22.06 26.23 0.14
CA THR A 147 -22.96 27.11 -0.63
C THR A 147 -22.34 28.47 -0.90
N LYS A 148 -21.14 28.72 -0.39
CA LYS A 148 -20.39 29.97 -0.53
C LYS A 148 -18.99 29.66 -1.01
N TYR A 149 -18.53 30.37 -2.04
CA TYR A 149 -17.24 30.16 -2.68
C TYR A 149 -16.49 31.47 -2.83
N GLN A 150 -15.16 31.36 -2.89
CA GLN A 150 -14.26 32.49 -3.07
C GLN A 150 -13.11 32.15 -4.00
N THR A 151 -12.46 33.20 -4.52
CA THR A 151 -11.26 33.07 -5.34
C THR A 151 -10.08 32.59 -4.51
N LEU A 152 -9.19 31.84 -5.15
CA LEU A 152 -7.85 31.60 -4.64
C LEU A 152 -6.92 32.76 -4.99
N PRO A 153 -5.82 32.98 -4.22
CA PRO A 153 -4.80 33.95 -4.59
C PRO A 153 -4.26 33.68 -5.99
N ARG A 154 -4.14 34.73 -6.79
CA ARG A 154 -3.60 34.66 -8.17
C ARG A 154 -2.49 35.66 -8.36
N ASP A 155 -1.42 35.24 -9.00
CA ASP A 155 -0.38 36.14 -9.49
C ASP A 155 -0.74 36.73 -10.89
N ALA A 156 0.07 37.66 -11.38
CA ALA A 156 -0.11 38.29 -12.70
C ALA A 156 -0.08 37.25 -13.86
N ALA A 157 0.58 36.11 -13.66
CA ALA A 157 0.61 35.03 -14.64
C ALA A 157 -0.58 34.07 -14.51
N GLY A 158 -1.45 34.21 -13.49
CA GLY A 158 -2.64 33.43 -13.22
C GLY A 158 -2.36 32.10 -12.50
N TYR A 159 -1.17 31.90 -11.92
CA TYR A 159 -0.89 30.76 -11.05
C TYR A 159 -1.49 30.99 -9.66
N THR A 160 -1.73 29.89 -8.94
CA THR A 160 -2.24 29.89 -7.56
C THR A 160 -1.31 29.14 -6.61
N THR A 161 -1.62 29.17 -5.33
CA THR A 161 -0.84 28.50 -4.26
C THR A 161 -0.48 27.06 -4.56
N PHE A 162 -1.36 26.32 -5.26
CA PHE A 162 -1.14 24.92 -5.63
C PHE A 162 -0.12 24.72 -6.78
N ASP A 163 0.22 25.77 -7.52
CA ASP A 163 1.16 25.69 -8.66
C ASP A 163 2.64 25.73 -8.23
N GLY A 164 2.88 25.84 -6.92
CA GLY A 164 4.20 25.67 -6.31
C GLY A 164 5.18 26.79 -6.64
N ARG A 165 6.34 26.46 -7.23
CA ARG A 165 7.40 27.43 -7.54
C ARG A 165 7.03 28.43 -8.65
N ARG A 166 6.00 28.18 -9.42
CA ARG A 166 5.53 29.07 -10.48
C ARG A 166 4.72 30.24 -9.95
N PHE A 167 4.16 30.08 -8.76
CA PHE A 167 3.29 31.08 -8.12
C PHE A 167 4.12 32.17 -7.43
N ASP A 168 3.98 33.43 -7.88
CA ASP A 168 4.57 34.61 -7.24
C ASP A 168 3.68 35.11 -6.10
N ARG A 169 4.09 34.79 -4.87
CA ARG A 169 3.35 35.15 -3.65
C ARG A 169 3.45 36.60 -3.25
N GLU A 170 4.52 37.26 -3.67
CA GLU A 170 4.77 38.65 -3.25
C GLU A 170 3.85 39.63 -3.99
N HIS A 171 3.45 39.24 -5.20
CA HIS A 171 2.59 40.10 -6.05
C HIS A 171 1.23 39.44 -6.37
N ALA A 172 0.82 38.43 -5.57
CA ALA A 172 -0.48 37.77 -5.74
C ALA A 172 -1.60 38.52 -5.00
N THR A 173 -2.83 38.38 -5.50
CA THR A 173 -4.05 38.80 -4.80
C THR A 173 -4.24 38.02 -3.50
N ALA A 174 -5.02 38.54 -2.57
CA ALA A 174 -5.43 37.76 -1.41
C ALA A 174 -6.60 36.82 -1.75
N GLU A 175 -6.85 35.88 -0.86
CA GLU A 175 -7.99 34.97 -0.97
C GLU A 175 -9.30 35.74 -0.82
N GLY A 176 -10.21 35.56 -1.77
CA GLY A 176 -11.48 36.28 -1.84
C GLY A 176 -11.42 37.66 -2.52
N ASP A 177 -10.25 38.07 -3.04
CA ASP A 177 -10.15 39.28 -3.85
C ASP A 177 -10.68 39.04 -5.27
N VAL A 178 -11.18 40.14 -5.86
CA VAL A 178 -11.50 40.20 -7.28
C VAL A 178 -10.22 40.08 -8.11
N TRP A 179 -10.29 39.29 -9.18
CA TRP A 179 -9.16 39.14 -10.09
C TRP A 179 -9.68 39.13 -11.54
N GLU A 180 -9.15 40.00 -12.38
CA GLU A 180 -9.53 40.08 -13.79
C GLU A 180 -8.90 38.93 -14.58
N LEU A 181 -9.73 38.22 -15.36
CA LEU A 181 -9.26 37.11 -16.19
C LEU A 181 -8.34 37.67 -17.29
N PRO A 182 -7.15 37.06 -17.50
CA PRO A 182 -6.19 37.50 -18.53
C PRO A 182 -6.62 37.10 -19.94
N CYS A 183 -7.67 36.26 -20.07
CA CYS A 183 -8.16 35.70 -21.33
C CYS A 183 -9.66 35.42 -21.25
N GLY A 184 -10.26 34.91 -22.33
CA GLY A 184 -11.67 34.54 -22.35
C GLY A 184 -11.99 33.40 -21.35
N GLU A 185 -13.27 33.36 -20.91
CA GLU A 185 -13.77 32.41 -19.89
C GLU A 185 -13.43 30.94 -20.22
N ALA A 186 -13.72 30.51 -21.44
CA ALA A 186 -13.41 29.13 -21.90
C ALA A 186 -11.90 28.85 -21.97
N GLU A 187 -11.10 29.82 -22.36
CA GLU A 187 -9.64 29.70 -22.40
C GLU A 187 -9.07 29.60 -20.99
N PHE A 188 -9.61 30.38 -20.05
CA PHE A 188 -9.20 30.30 -18.65
C PHE A 188 -9.56 28.95 -18.03
N LEU A 189 -10.78 28.44 -18.30
CA LEU A 189 -11.16 27.09 -17.86
C LEU A 189 -10.24 26.01 -18.44
N ALA A 190 -9.90 26.09 -19.72
CA ALA A 190 -8.97 25.15 -20.36
C ALA A 190 -7.58 25.21 -19.72
N ARG A 191 -7.12 26.40 -19.31
CA ARG A 191 -5.88 26.58 -18.58
C ARG A 191 -5.94 25.94 -17.18
N GLU A 192 -7.00 26.13 -16.42
CA GLU A 192 -7.21 25.49 -15.13
C GLU A 192 -7.24 23.96 -15.27
N ARG A 193 -7.96 23.44 -16.28
CA ARG A 193 -7.98 22.02 -16.63
C ARG A 193 -6.59 21.47 -16.90
N SER A 194 -5.69 22.24 -17.48
CA SER A 194 -4.32 21.80 -17.76
C SER A 194 -3.50 21.48 -16.50
N HIS A 195 -3.92 21.92 -15.31
CA HIS A 195 -3.32 21.62 -14.01
C HIS A 195 -4.00 20.45 -13.28
N THR A 196 -4.89 19.73 -13.95
CA THR A 196 -5.62 18.56 -13.43
C THR A 196 -5.09 17.26 -14.05
N TYR A 197 -5.43 16.13 -13.44
CA TYR A 197 -5.09 14.80 -13.98
C TYR A 197 -5.65 14.60 -15.40
N LEU A 198 -6.95 14.83 -15.60
CA LEU A 198 -7.61 14.68 -16.91
C LEU A 198 -7.12 15.69 -17.95
N GLY A 199 -6.59 16.83 -17.54
CA GLY A 199 -5.95 17.79 -18.43
C GLY A 199 -4.59 17.36 -18.97
N GLN A 200 -4.00 16.27 -18.43
CA GLN A 200 -2.71 15.76 -18.89
C GLN A 200 -2.84 14.76 -20.03
N GLY A 201 -1.80 14.67 -20.86
CA GLY A 201 -1.71 13.64 -21.88
C GLY A 201 -1.53 12.24 -21.31
N PHE A 202 -1.90 11.22 -22.09
CA PHE A 202 -1.90 9.80 -21.70
C PHE A 202 -0.62 9.35 -20.99
N VAL A 203 0.57 9.70 -21.47
CA VAL A 203 1.84 9.26 -20.88
C VAL A 203 2.00 9.75 -19.44
N LYS A 204 1.63 11.02 -19.18
CA LYS A 204 1.69 11.59 -17.84
C LYS A 204 0.64 10.95 -16.92
N ARG A 205 -0.58 10.69 -17.42
CA ARG A 205 -1.64 10.00 -16.67
C ARG A 205 -1.21 8.58 -16.30
N ALA A 206 -0.71 7.82 -17.26
CA ALA A 206 -0.17 6.48 -17.01
C ALA A 206 1.00 6.49 -16.01
N PHE A 207 1.91 7.46 -16.11
CA PHE A 207 3.01 7.63 -15.15
C PHE A 207 2.48 7.89 -13.72
N MET A 208 1.50 8.78 -13.58
CA MET A 208 0.88 9.05 -12.28
C MET A 208 0.23 7.79 -11.67
N LEU A 209 -0.50 6.99 -12.46
CA LEU A 209 -1.11 5.74 -11.99
C LEU A 209 -0.09 4.67 -11.61
N LEU A 210 1.01 4.57 -12.36
CA LEU A 210 2.06 3.58 -12.07
C LEU A 210 2.96 3.97 -10.90
N ALA A 211 3.00 5.24 -10.52
CA ALA A 211 3.97 5.75 -9.55
C ALA A 211 3.81 5.13 -8.16
N GLY A 212 2.58 4.94 -7.67
CA GLY A 212 2.32 4.26 -6.41
C GLY A 212 2.79 2.80 -6.43
N ILE A 213 2.51 2.11 -7.52
CA ILE A 213 2.95 0.72 -7.76
C ILE A 213 4.48 0.62 -7.73
N ILE A 214 5.15 1.51 -8.46
CA ILE A 214 6.62 1.56 -8.54
C ILE A 214 7.22 1.82 -7.16
N VAL A 215 6.66 2.77 -6.40
CA VAL A 215 7.14 3.09 -5.05
C VAL A 215 7.00 1.89 -4.12
N ASN A 216 5.89 1.16 -4.15
CA ASN A 216 5.73 -0.04 -3.33
C ASN A 216 6.74 -1.14 -3.70
N ILE A 217 6.95 -1.41 -4.99
CA ILE A 217 7.95 -2.39 -5.44
C ILE A 217 9.35 -1.95 -5.02
N LEU A 218 9.69 -0.66 -5.20
CA LEU A 218 10.98 -0.12 -4.80
C LEU A 218 11.18 -0.17 -3.29
N THR A 219 10.15 0.16 -2.50
CA THR A 219 10.19 0.08 -1.03
C THR A 219 10.49 -1.35 -0.57
N GLY A 220 9.73 -2.34 -1.04
CA GLY A 220 9.98 -3.74 -0.71
C GLY A 220 11.39 -4.21 -1.11
N PHE A 221 11.84 -3.81 -2.31
CA PHE A 221 13.18 -4.13 -2.81
C PHE A 221 14.28 -3.55 -1.91
N LEU A 222 14.18 -2.28 -1.56
CA LEU A 222 15.16 -1.60 -0.71
C LEU A 222 15.17 -2.15 0.73
N LEU A 223 14.01 -2.51 1.27
CA LEU A 223 13.90 -3.15 2.57
C LEU A 223 14.63 -4.49 2.58
N LEU A 224 14.33 -5.40 1.64
CA LEU A 224 15.01 -6.71 1.58
C LEU A 224 16.50 -6.57 1.33
N MET A 225 16.90 -5.72 0.39
CA MET A 225 18.32 -5.47 0.12
C MET A 225 19.05 -4.98 1.38
N SER A 226 18.44 -4.07 2.15
CA SER A 226 19.00 -3.56 3.40
C SER A 226 19.10 -4.65 4.47
N ILE A 227 18.06 -5.49 4.60
CA ILE A 227 18.06 -6.61 5.56
C ILE A 227 19.17 -7.59 5.22
N TYR A 228 19.29 -8.03 3.98
CA TYR A 228 20.31 -9.00 3.56
C TYR A 228 21.74 -8.48 3.74
N SER A 229 21.94 -7.17 3.50
CA SER A 229 23.27 -6.56 3.63
C SER A 229 23.64 -6.19 5.08
N ILE A 230 22.67 -5.77 5.91
CA ILE A 230 22.94 -5.22 7.25
C ILE A 230 22.65 -6.26 8.33
N ALA A 231 21.44 -6.83 8.36
CA ALA A 231 21.07 -7.85 9.35
C ALA A 231 21.64 -9.22 8.99
N GLY A 232 21.71 -9.54 7.70
CA GLY A 232 22.14 -10.83 7.17
C GLY A 232 20.97 -11.77 6.94
N VAL A 233 21.28 -12.93 6.34
CA VAL A 233 20.36 -14.05 6.15
C VAL A 233 20.81 -15.22 7.00
N THR A 234 19.88 -15.91 7.61
CA THR A 234 20.13 -17.15 8.31
C THR A 234 20.26 -18.29 7.28
N VAL A 235 21.41 -18.87 7.17
CA VAL A 235 21.68 -20.01 6.28
C VAL A 235 21.96 -21.26 7.08
N PRO A 236 21.49 -22.44 6.66
CA PRO A 236 21.88 -23.67 7.28
C PRO A 236 23.38 -23.91 7.11
N VAL A 237 24.01 -24.43 8.14
CA VAL A 237 25.40 -24.88 8.09
C VAL A 237 25.38 -26.36 7.81
N ASP A 238 26.09 -26.79 6.78
CA ASP A 238 26.16 -28.21 6.42
C ASP A 238 27.13 -28.96 7.34
N THR A 239 26.67 -29.18 8.56
CA THR A 239 27.38 -29.94 9.61
C THR A 239 26.43 -30.94 10.23
N ASN A 240 26.96 -31.95 10.92
CA ASN A 240 26.17 -32.91 11.69
C ASN A 240 25.79 -32.41 13.10
N VAL A 241 26.02 -31.10 13.38
CA VAL A 241 25.72 -30.46 14.66
C VAL A 241 24.26 -30.00 14.68
N ILE A 242 23.54 -30.38 15.74
CA ILE A 242 22.16 -29.95 15.98
C ILE A 242 22.14 -28.49 16.36
N GLY A 243 21.31 -27.68 15.67
CA GLY A 243 21.10 -26.28 15.98
C GLY A 243 20.08 -26.06 17.09
N GLN A 244 19.00 -26.83 17.05
CA GLN A 244 17.90 -26.72 18.03
C GLN A 244 17.19 -28.05 18.17
N VAL A 245 16.73 -28.36 19.38
CA VAL A 245 15.86 -29.50 19.72
C VAL A 245 14.53 -28.95 20.23
N ASP A 246 13.42 -29.45 19.69
CA ASP A 246 12.08 -29.05 20.16
C ASP A 246 11.83 -29.63 21.57
N GLU A 247 11.30 -28.77 22.47
CA GLU A 247 10.88 -29.19 23.80
C GLU A 247 9.76 -30.22 23.70
N GLY A 248 9.93 -31.37 24.42
CA GLY A 248 8.96 -32.45 24.42
C GLY A 248 9.00 -33.34 23.17
N SER A 249 9.96 -33.14 22.27
CA SER A 249 10.19 -34.01 21.09
C SER A 249 10.80 -35.33 21.48
N ILE A 250 10.84 -36.28 20.54
CA ILE A 250 11.50 -37.59 20.70
C ILE A 250 12.99 -37.39 21.00
N ALA A 251 13.65 -36.45 20.33
CA ALA A 251 15.05 -36.11 20.58
C ALA A 251 15.28 -35.58 22.01
N SER A 252 14.43 -34.66 22.46
CA SER A 252 14.48 -34.10 23.83
C SER A 252 14.26 -35.19 24.89
N ALA A 253 13.26 -36.04 24.67
CA ALA A 253 12.98 -37.19 25.56
C ALA A 253 14.14 -38.22 25.61
N ALA A 254 14.91 -38.32 24.53
CA ALA A 254 16.07 -39.19 24.43
C ALA A 254 17.36 -38.55 24.98
N GLY A 255 17.29 -37.30 25.50
CA GLY A 255 18.41 -36.61 26.09
C GLY A 255 19.36 -35.93 25.08
N ILE A 256 18.92 -35.79 23.82
CA ILE A 256 19.65 -35.00 22.80
C ILE A 256 19.38 -33.52 23.04
N GLU A 257 20.44 -32.71 22.95
CA GLU A 257 20.40 -31.28 23.25
C GLU A 257 20.97 -30.44 22.10
N ASP A 258 20.71 -29.11 22.15
CA ASP A 258 21.30 -28.14 21.24
C ASP A 258 22.82 -28.19 21.27
N GLY A 259 23.47 -28.26 20.12
CA GLY A 259 24.92 -28.30 19.99
C GLY A 259 25.50 -29.74 19.92
N ASP A 260 24.71 -30.79 20.11
CA ASP A 260 25.18 -32.16 19.93
C ASP A 260 25.56 -32.42 18.47
N ALA A 261 26.67 -33.09 18.23
CA ALA A 261 27.07 -33.56 16.91
C ALA A 261 26.66 -35.02 16.70
N ILE A 262 25.74 -35.27 15.80
CA ILE A 262 25.28 -36.63 15.48
C ILE A 262 26.38 -37.35 14.69
N LEU A 263 26.94 -38.44 15.28
CA LEU A 263 28.01 -39.20 14.68
C LEU A 263 27.45 -40.35 13.81
N SER A 264 26.39 -41.03 14.27
CA SER A 264 25.73 -42.07 13.51
C SER A 264 24.24 -42.20 13.91
N VAL A 265 23.42 -42.66 12.96
CA VAL A 265 22.02 -43.04 13.15
C VAL A 265 21.83 -44.44 12.59
N ASP A 266 21.40 -45.38 13.45
CA ASP A 266 21.21 -46.80 13.11
C ASP A 266 22.46 -47.44 12.43
N GLY A 267 23.65 -47.06 12.90
CA GLY A 267 24.94 -47.53 12.37
C GLY A 267 25.40 -46.81 11.09
N VAL A 268 24.61 -45.88 10.54
CA VAL A 268 25.01 -45.07 9.39
C VAL A 268 25.76 -43.84 9.88
N SER A 269 27.01 -43.66 9.48
CA SER A 269 27.84 -42.52 9.86
C SER A 269 27.33 -41.24 9.23
N CYS A 270 27.28 -40.15 10.02
CA CYS A 270 26.81 -38.81 9.61
C CYS A 270 27.92 -37.80 9.79
N SER A 271 28.23 -37.05 8.73
CA SER A 271 29.22 -35.96 8.72
C SER A 271 28.63 -34.64 8.29
N THR A 272 27.50 -34.65 7.62
CA THR A 272 26.75 -33.49 7.16
C THR A 272 25.32 -33.55 7.69
N TRP A 273 24.60 -32.44 7.62
CA TRP A 273 23.17 -32.43 7.96
C TRP A 273 22.35 -33.31 7.04
N MET A 274 22.73 -33.37 5.76
CA MET A 274 22.04 -34.23 4.80
C MET A 274 22.18 -35.73 5.16
N ASP A 275 23.37 -36.14 5.64
CA ASP A 275 23.57 -37.52 6.12
C ASP A 275 22.66 -37.82 7.30
N VAL A 276 22.54 -36.88 8.26
CA VAL A 276 21.64 -36.99 9.42
C VAL A 276 20.18 -37.12 8.97
N TYR A 277 19.75 -36.24 8.07
CA TYR A 277 18.39 -36.24 7.53
C TYR A 277 18.06 -37.55 6.81
N ASP A 278 18.94 -38.00 5.92
CA ASP A 278 18.77 -39.25 5.15
C ASP A 278 18.80 -40.49 6.04
N ALA A 279 19.69 -40.53 7.04
CA ALA A 279 19.79 -41.63 7.96
C ALA A 279 18.54 -41.75 8.86
N ILE A 280 18.03 -40.65 9.38
CA ILE A 280 16.77 -40.60 10.13
C ILE A 280 15.61 -41.05 9.25
N GLY A 281 15.51 -40.55 8.01
CA GLY A 281 14.46 -40.96 7.07
C GLY A 281 14.47 -42.45 6.72
N LYS A 282 15.64 -43.06 6.61
CA LYS A 282 15.78 -44.52 6.37
C LYS A 282 15.48 -45.38 7.61
N ALA A 283 15.71 -44.80 8.79
CA ALA A 283 15.47 -45.48 10.06
C ALA A 283 14.01 -45.37 10.54
N ALA A 284 13.25 -44.41 10.02
CA ALA A 284 11.83 -44.21 10.36
C ALA A 284 11.02 -45.48 10.18
N GLY A 285 10.09 -45.74 11.11
CA GLY A 285 9.29 -46.95 11.19
C GLY A 285 9.91 -48.06 12.07
N LYS A 286 11.07 -47.80 12.74
CA LYS A 286 11.69 -48.74 13.68
C LYS A 286 11.47 -48.29 15.13
N ASP A 287 11.37 -49.27 16.02
CA ASP A 287 11.19 -49.02 17.47
C ASP A 287 12.53 -48.85 18.22
N ASP A 288 13.66 -49.28 17.63
CA ASP A 288 15.00 -49.27 18.24
C ASP A 288 16.03 -48.62 17.28
N ILE A 289 16.04 -47.32 17.18
CA ILE A 289 17.00 -46.56 16.35
C ILE A 289 18.14 -46.11 17.27
N ALA A 290 19.33 -46.65 17.10
CA ALA A 290 20.51 -46.25 17.85
C ALA A 290 21.05 -44.91 17.27
N ILE A 291 21.22 -43.90 18.12
CA ILE A 291 21.83 -42.61 17.76
C ILE A 291 23.07 -42.41 18.61
N GLU A 292 24.24 -42.30 17.96
CA GLU A 292 25.47 -41.89 18.59
C GLU A 292 25.71 -40.42 18.33
N TYR A 293 26.06 -39.67 19.39
CA TYR A 293 26.33 -38.24 19.30
C TYR A 293 27.52 -37.85 20.18
N GLU A 294 28.12 -36.71 19.90
CA GLU A 294 29.22 -36.16 20.68
C GLU A 294 28.74 -34.87 21.35
N ARG A 295 28.96 -34.76 22.67
CA ARG A 295 28.72 -33.57 23.50
C ARG A 295 29.98 -33.30 24.32
N ASP A 296 30.50 -32.10 24.27
CA ASP A 296 31.71 -31.66 25.00
C ASP A 296 32.92 -32.58 24.78
N GLY A 297 33.08 -33.12 23.55
CA GLY A 297 34.18 -34.02 23.19
C GLY A 297 34.02 -35.46 23.73
N LYS A 298 32.84 -35.81 24.28
CA LYS A 298 32.51 -37.15 24.76
C LYS A 298 31.44 -37.81 23.92
N LYS A 299 31.62 -39.05 23.58
CA LYS A 299 30.64 -39.87 22.85
C LYS A 299 29.54 -40.35 23.76
N HIS A 300 28.33 -40.19 23.34
CA HIS A 300 27.11 -40.66 23.97
C HIS A 300 26.33 -41.50 22.97
N SER A 301 25.46 -42.36 23.48
CA SER A 301 24.55 -43.14 22.66
C SER A 301 23.18 -43.19 23.33
N THR A 302 22.15 -43.06 22.53
CA THR A 302 20.76 -43.20 22.97
C THR A 302 19.97 -44.01 21.95
N THR A 303 18.78 -44.50 22.34
CA THR A 303 17.89 -45.25 21.45
C THR A 303 16.55 -44.57 21.40
N VAL A 304 15.99 -44.40 20.21
CA VAL A 304 14.70 -43.76 19.98
C VAL A 304 13.80 -44.64 19.13
N ALA A 305 12.49 -44.55 19.38
CA ALA A 305 11.45 -45.11 18.50
C ALA A 305 10.91 -43.99 17.63
N LEU A 306 10.82 -44.20 16.33
CA LEU A 306 10.32 -43.20 15.38
C LEU A 306 9.39 -43.87 14.37
N LYS A 307 8.09 -43.53 14.40
CA LYS A 307 7.12 -43.99 13.40
C LYS A 307 7.36 -43.32 12.05
N GLU A 308 6.81 -43.91 10.97
CA GLU A 308 7.01 -43.40 9.59
C GLU A 308 6.60 -41.93 9.42
N ASP A 309 5.55 -41.47 10.13
CA ASP A 309 5.04 -40.10 10.04
C ASP A 309 5.50 -39.17 11.17
N GLU A 310 6.34 -39.67 12.09
CA GLU A 310 6.85 -38.86 13.22
C GLU A 310 8.17 -38.19 12.87
N ARG A 311 8.44 -37.06 13.52
CA ARG A 311 9.71 -36.31 13.40
C ARG A 311 10.51 -36.42 14.68
N LEU A 312 11.83 -36.56 14.55
CA LEU A 312 12.73 -36.63 15.69
C LEU A 312 12.72 -35.34 16.51
N GLY A 313 12.44 -34.18 15.87
CA GLY A 313 12.38 -32.88 16.52
C GLY A 313 13.74 -32.22 16.68
N VAL A 314 14.64 -32.41 15.73
CA VAL A 314 15.94 -31.74 15.63
C VAL A 314 16.00 -30.87 14.40
N TYR A 315 16.70 -29.74 14.53
CA TYR A 315 16.89 -28.77 13.45
C TYR A 315 18.35 -28.54 13.15
N VAL A 316 18.61 -28.17 11.90
CA VAL A 316 19.94 -27.87 11.41
C VAL A 316 20.53 -26.67 12.14
N SER A 317 21.82 -26.71 12.42
CA SER A 317 22.56 -25.54 12.89
C SER A 317 22.54 -24.44 11.81
N THR A 318 22.36 -23.21 12.24
CA THR A 318 22.27 -22.05 11.33
C THR A 318 23.28 -20.98 11.71
N GLN A 319 23.73 -20.23 10.70
CA GLN A 319 24.57 -19.05 10.91
C GLN A 319 24.00 -17.85 10.18
N VAL A 320 24.23 -16.65 10.73
CA VAL A 320 23.86 -15.40 10.08
C VAL A 320 25.01 -14.95 9.19
N VAL A 321 24.74 -14.86 7.88
CA VAL A 321 25.70 -14.40 6.87
C VAL A 321 25.20 -13.09 6.28
N ARG A 322 26.00 -12.03 6.34
CA ARG A 322 25.73 -10.76 5.66
C ARG A 322 26.18 -10.88 4.21
N LEU A 323 25.26 -10.56 3.32
CA LEU A 323 25.54 -10.62 1.90
C LEU A 323 26.07 -9.28 1.38
N ASP A 324 26.94 -9.35 0.37
CA ASP A 324 27.37 -8.16 -0.33
C ASP A 324 26.18 -7.47 -1.05
N PRO A 325 26.27 -6.16 -1.35
CA PRO A 325 25.14 -5.42 -1.94
C PRO A 325 24.64 -5.98 -3.28
N ILE A 326 25.51 -6.55 -4.10
CA ILE A 326 25.16 -7.09 -5.41
C ILE A 326 24.35 -8.39 -5.25
N THR A 327 24.81 -9.28 -4.39
CA THR A 327 24.11 -10.52 -4.07
C THR A 327 22.77 -10.22 -3.39
N SER A 328 22.73 -9.26 -2.46
CA SER A 328 21.50 -8.79 -1.81
C SER A 328 20.50 -8.24 -2.83
N ALA A 329 20.94 -7.41 -3.79
CA ALA A 329 20.09 -6.90 -4.85
C ALA A 329 19.55 -8.00 -5.76
N ARG A 330 20.39 -8.99 -6.11
CA ARG A 330 19.97 -10.14 -6.95
C ARG A 330 18.90 -10.99 -6.26
N LEU A 331 19.08 -11.28 -4.97
CA LEU A 331 18.09 -12.03 -4.19
C LEU A 331 16.80 -11.24 -4.02
N SER A 332 16.87 -9.96 -3.68
CA SER A 332 15.70 -9.09 -3.61
C SER A 332 14.94 -9.03 -4.92
N PHE A 333 15.64 -8.94 -6.05
CA PHE A 333 15.02 -8.97 -7.36
C PHE A 333 14.36 -10.33 -7.67
N SER A 334 14.96 -11.44 -7.26
CA SER A 334 14.32 -12.76 -7.41
C SER A 334 13.01 -12.85 -6.64
N TYR A 335 12.92 -12.23 -5.47
CA TYR A 335 11.71 -12.12 -4.67
C TYR A 335 10.63 -11.29 -5.37
N VAL A 336 11.00 -10.14 -5.98
CA VAL A 336 10.11 -9.34 -6.82
C VAL A 336 9.49 -10.20 -7.92
N VAL A 337 10.32 -10.96 -8.66
CA VAL A 337 9.86 -11.84 -9.75
C VAL A 337 8.96 -12.97 -9.23
N GLN A 338 9.28 -13.58 -8.09
CA GLN A 338 8.45 -14.62 -7.50
C GLN A 338 7.08 -14.09 -7.07
N THR A 339 7.04 -12.93 -6.41
CA THR A 339 5.78 -12.28 -6.00
C THR A 339 4.95 -11.90 -7.22
N ALA A 340 5.57 -11.34 -8.27
CA ALA A 340 4.89 -11.03 -9.52
C ALA A 340 4.26 -12.30 -10.14
N LYS A 341 5.00 -13.40 -10.22
CA LYS A 341 4.48 -14.68 -10.71
C LYS A 341 3.33 -15.20 -9.84
N GLY A 342 3.43 -15.07 -8.51
CA GLY A 342 2.37 -15.45 -7.58
C GLY A 342 1.08 -14.68 -7.83
N VAL A 343 1.16 -13.36 -7.94
CA VAL A 343 -0.01 -12.52 -8.21
C VAL A 343 -0.60 -12.77 -9.61
N MET A 344 0.24 -12.99 -10.62
CA MET A 344 -0.24 -13.33 -11.97
C MET A 344 -0.99 -14.67 -12.03
N ARG A 345 -0.69 -15.62 -11.15
CA ARG A 345 -1.45 -16.88 -11.03
C ARG A 345 -2.88 -16.66 -10.54
N LEU A 346 -3.18 -15.57 -9.82
CA LEU A 346 -4.55 -15.19 -9.46
C LEU A 346 -5.45 -14.98 -10.66
N LEU A 347 -4.89 -14.58 -11.79
CA LEU A 347 -5.63 -14.39 -13.06
C LEU A 347 -5.91 -15.73 -13.78
N GLN A 348 -5.38 -16.85 -13.27
CA GLN A 348 -5.58 -18.17 -13.83
C GLN A 348 -6.66 -18.92 -13.02
N PRO A 349 -7.85 -19.20 -13.58
CA PRO A 349 -8.97 -19.77 -12.83
C PRO A 349 -8.65 -21.05 -12.06
N GLN A 350 -7.72 -21.87 -12.58
CA GLN A 350 -7.29 -23.13 -11.98
C GLN A 350 -6.50 -22.96 -10.67
N HIS A 351 -5.88 -21.79 -10.44
CA HIS A 351 -5.06 -21.52 -9.25
C HIS A 351 -5.70 -20.53 -8.29
N THR A 352 -6.77 -19.85 -8.73
CA THR A 352 -7.39 -18.75 -7.98
C THR A 352 -7.82 -19.19 -6.59
N MET A 353 -8.53 -20.32 -6.47
CA MET A 353 -9.01 -20.82 -5.16
C MET A 353 -7.85 -21.21 -4.24
N GLU A 354 -6.84 -21.92 -4.75
CA GLU A 354 -5.66 -22.30 -3.96
C GLU A 354 -4.93 -21.08 -3.40
N ILE A 355 -4.82 -20.01 -4.19
CA ILE A 355 -4.16 -18.77 -3.76
C ILE A 355 -5.03 -18.01 -2.77
N LEU A 356 -6.35 -17.95 -2.98
CA LEU A 356 -7.27 -17.32 -2.06
C LEU A 356 -7.28 -17.99 -0.68
N ASP A 357 -7.23 -19.31 -0.63
CA ASP A 357 -7.15 -20.08 0.62
C ASP A 357 -5.87 -19.80 1.40
N LYS A 358 -4.77 -19.46 0.70
CA LYS A 358 -3.48 -19.09 1.29
C LYS A 358 -3.33 -17.59 1.54
N SER A 359 -4.27 -16.76 1.03
CA SER A 359 -4.26 -15.32 1.21
C SER A 359 -4.83 -14.94 2.57
N SER A 360 -4.40 -13.81 3.09
CA SER A 360 -4.86 -13.27 4.37
C SER A 360 -5.57 -11.94 4.17
N SER A 361 -6.61 -11.72 4.95
CA SER A 361 -7.29 -10.42 5.07
C SER A 361 -6.49 -9.46 5.95
N ILE A 362 -7.01 -8.26 6.18
CA ILE A 362 -6.44 -7.29 7.11
C ILE A 362 -6.26 -7.90 8.52
N VAL A 363 -7.14 -8.80 8.95
CA VAL A 363 -7.04 -9.48 10.26
C VAL A 363 -5.81 -10.38 10.30
N GLY A 364 -5.64 -11.26 9.32
CA GLY A 364 -4.47 -12.13 9.25
C GLY A 364 -3.16 -11.37 9.10
N ILE A 365 -3.14 -10.32 8.25
CA ILE A 365 -1.97 -9.42 8.14
C ILE A 365 -1.66 -8.78 9.50
N SER A 366 -2.66 -8.37 10.28
CA SER A 366 -2.46 -7.75 11.59
C SER A 366 -1.86 -8.73 12.59
N VAL A 367 -2.36 -9.96 12.65
CA VAL A 367 -1.80 -11.01 13.52
C VAL A 367 -0.36 -11.34 13.12
N MET A 368 -0.11 -11.57 11.84
CA MET A 368 1.24 -11.87 11.34
C MET A 368 2.21 -10.69 11.54
N SER A 369 1.74 -9.43 11.44
CA SER A 369 2.54 -8.23 11.74
C SER A 369 3.00 -8.20 13.19
N SER A 370 2.10 -8.53 14.13
CA SER A 370 2.43 -8.61 15.55
C SER A 370 3.42 -9.73 15.84
N GLN A 371 3.23 -10.91 15.25
CA GLN A 371 4.16 -12.03 15.38
C GLN A 371 5.54 -11.69 14.80
N ALA A 372 5.58 -11.05 13.64
CA ALA A 372 6.83 -10.60 13.02
C ALA A 372 7.53 -9.54 13.87
N ALA A 373 6.78 -8.61 14.50
CA ALA A 373 7.35 -7.63 15.42
C ALA A 373 7.92 -8.27 16.69
N ALA A 374 7.24 -9.28 17.24
CA ALA A 374 7.72 -10.04 18.40
C ALA A 374 8.99 -10.84 18.07
N ALA A 375 9.12 -11.36 16.83
CA ALA A 375 10.31 -12.08 16.36
C ALA A 375 11.51 -11.15 16.04
N GLY A 376 11.30 -9.82 16.05
CA GLY A 376 12.36 -8.83 15.92
C GLY A 376 12.29 -7.94 14.68
N PRO A 377 13.10 -6.86 14.66
CA PRO A 377 13.02 -5.83 13.61
C PRO A 377 13.26 -6.36 12.19
N ALA A 378 14.21 -7.28 12.02
CA ALA A 378 14.54 -7.84 10.71
C ALA A 378 13.36 -8.64 10.13
N THR A 379 12.70 -9.45 10.97
CA THR A 379 11.51 -10.22 10.59
C THR A 379 10.35 -9.31 10.25
N PHE A 380 10.10 -8.27 11.06
CA PHE A 380 9.06 -7.28 10.80
C PHE A 380 9.27 -6.55 9.48
N LEU A 381 10.48 -6.08 9.19
CA LEU A 381 10.82 -5.40 7.95
C LEU A 381 10.78 -6.33 6.74
N SER A 382 11.15 -7.62 6.91
CA SER A 382 11.00 -8.64 5.86
C SER A 382 9.53 -8.87 5.51
N PHE A 383 8.67 -8.95 6.51
CA PHE A 383 7.24 -9.06 6.31
C PHE A 383 6.65 -7.79 5.67
N ALA A 384 7.08 -6.60 6.11
CA ALA A 384 6.71 -5.33 5.48
C ALA A 384 7.11 -5.27 4.00
N ALA A 385 8.30 -5.78 3.65
CA ALA A 385 8.74 -5.86 2.26
C ALA A 385 7.83 -6.77 1.42
N LEU A 386 7.44 -7.94 1.95
CA LEU A 386 6.52 -8.87 1.29
C LEU A 386 5.14 -8.21 1.05
N ILE A 387 4.58 -7.55 2.07
CA ILE A 387 3.31 -6.84 1.95
C ILE A 387 3.42 -5.69 0.95
N SER A 388 4.55 -4.95 0.94
CA SER A 388 4.79 -3.87 -0.01
C SER A 388 4.79 -4.36 -1.47
N PHE A 389 5.47 -5.49 -1.76
CA PHE A 389 5.41 -6.11 -3.09
C PHE A 389 3.99 -6.56 -3.44
N SER A 390 3.30 -7.20 -2.49
CA SER A 390 1.94 -7.67 -2.71
C SER A 390 1.00 -6.51 -3.03
N LEU A 391 1.06 -5.40 -2.28
CA LEU A 391 0.29 -4.18 -2.56
C LEU A 391 0.62 -3.60 -3.94
N GLY A 392 1.91 -3.53 -4.31
CA GLY A 392 2.31 -3.04 -5.61
C GLY A 392 1.74 -3.89 -6.75
N PHE A 393 1.91 -5.21 -6.71
CA PHE A 393 1.43 -6.09 -7.77
C PHE A 393 -0.10 -6.27 -7.78
N MET A 394 -0.75 -6.26 -6.61
CA MET A 394 -2.22 -6.27 -6.53
C MET A 394 -2.80 -5.02 -7.17
N ASN A 395 -2.21 -3.84 -6.91
CA ASN A 395 -2.64 -2.59 -7.55
C ASN A 395 -2.39 -2.55 -9.06
N LEU A 396 -1.53 -3.42 -9.60
CA LEU A 396 -1.32 -3.57 -11.05
C LEU A 396 -2.41 -4.42 -11.74
N LEU A 397 -3.24 -5.15 -10.98
CA LEU A 397 -4.29 -5.97 -11.57
C LEU A 397 -5.29 -5.11 -12.36
N PRO A 398 -5.80 -5.61 -13.51
CA PRO A 398 -6.70 -4.86 -14.38
C PRO A 398 -8.14 -4.83 -13.84
N ILE A 399 -8.31 -4.53 -12.57
CA ILE A 399 -9.59 -4.56 -11.86
C ILE A 399 -9.83 -3.20 -11.18
N PRO A 400 -10.76 -2.35 -11.63
CA PRO A 400 -11.17 -1.18 -10.85
C PRO A 400 -11.74 -1.61 -9.48
N PRO A 401 -11.46 -0.90 -8.40
CA PRO A 401 -10.93 0.47 -8.30
C PRO A 401 -9.41 0.60 -8.26
N LEU A 402 -8.64 -0.47 -8.47
CA LEU A 402 -7.18 -0.44 -8.43
C LEU A 402 -6.58 0.43 -9.55
N ASP A 403 -5.34 0.89 -9.36
CA ASP A 403 -4.64 1.73 -10.33
C ASP A 403 -4.43 1.04 -11.68
N GLY A 404 -4.14 -0.27 -11.67
CA GLY A 404 -4.05 -1.09 -12.88
C GLY A 404 -5.37 -1.13 -13.66
N GLY A 405 -6.50 -1.15 -12.97
CA GLY A 405 -7.82 -1.06 -13.61
C GLY A 405 -8.04 0.31 -14.25
N LYS A 406 -7.68 1.40 -13.56
CA LYS A 406 -7.72 2.75 -14.13
C LYS A 406 -6.77 2.88 -15.33
N LEU A 407 -5.57 2.30 -15.23
CA LEU A 407 -4.60 2.29 -16.34
C LEU A 407 -5.14 1.55 -17.58
N VAL A 408 -5.84 0.43 -17.39
CA VAL A 408 -6.47 -0.30 -18.51
C VAL A 408 -7.55 0.56 -19.16
N ILE A 409 -8.37 1.28 -18.39
CA ILE A 409 -9.36 2.23 -18.93
C ILE A 409 -8.66 3.30 -19.77
N GLU A 410 -7.56 3.89 -19.28
CA GLU A 410 -6.76 4.88 -20.02
C GLU A 410 -6.19 4.32 -21.33
N ILE A 411 -5.71 3.07 -21.32
CA ILE A 411 -5.20 2.40 -22.53
C ILE A 411 -6.33 2.20 -23.54
N ILE A 412 -7.50 1.72 -23.09
CA ILE A 412 -8.66 1.51 -23.96
C ILE A 412 -9.11 2.83 -24.59
N GLN A 413 -9.21 3.92 -23.81
CA GLN A 413 -9.56 5.25 -24.31
C GLN A 413 -8.53 5.75 -25.34
N LYS A 414 -7.24 5.52 -25.08
CA LYS A 414 -6.17 5.90 -26.01
C LYS A 414 -6.25 5.15 -27.35
N ILE A 415 -6.55 3.84 -27.32
CA ILE A 415 -6.71 3.01 -28.53
C ILE A 415 -8.00 3.39 -29.26
N ALA A 416 -9.09 3.61 -28.53
CA ALA A 416 -10.38 3.98 -29.10
C ALA A 416 -10.43 5.41 -29.65
N GLY A 417 -9.44 6.26 -29.28
CA GLY A 417 -9.39 7.68 -29.70
C GLY A 417 -10.52 8.54 -29.12
N ARG A 418 -11.25 8.04 -28.14
CA ARG A 418 -12.37 8.73 -27.46
C ARG A 418 -12.46 8.33 -26.00
N GLU A 419 -12.99 9.22 -25.19
CA GLU A 419 -13.28 8.93 -23.79
C GLU A 419 -14.43 7.93 -23.66
N LEU A 420 -14.35 7.02 -22.71
CA LEU A 420 -15.44 6.09 -22.39
C LEU A 420 -16.57 6.88 -21.69
N PRO A 421 -17.83 6.59 -22.03
CA PRO A 421 -18.97 7.21 -21.35
C PRO A 421 -18.87 7.02 -19.83
N LEU A 422 -19.21 8.07 -19.09
CA LEU A 422 -19.15 8.07 -17.61
C LEU A 422 -19.90 6.87 -17.01
N LYS A 423 -21.10 6.57 -17.54
CA LYS A 423 -21.91 5.42 -17.11
C LYS A 423 -21.14 4.08 -17.19
N VAL A 424 -20.35 3.89 -18.26
CA VAL A 424 -19.55 2.67 -18.43
C VAL A 424 -18.44 2.60 -17.40
N GLN A 425 -17.70 3.68 -17.18
CA GLN A 425 -16.65 3.76 -16.17
C GLN A 425 -17.19 3.49 -14.76
N THR A 426 -18.35 4.07 -14.44
CA THR A 426 -19.02 3.89 -13.15
C THR A 426 -19.47 2.43 -12.95
N ILE A 427 -20.11 1.82 -13.94
CA ILE A 427 -20.54 0.40 -13.87
C ILE A 427 -19.34 -0.52 -13.66
N VAL A 428 -18.26 -0.33 -14.44
CA VAL A 428 -17.03 -1.14 -14.32
C VAL A 428 -16.42 -0.99 -12.92
N SER A 429 -16.42 0.22 -12.37
CA SER A 429 -15.94 0.48 -11.02
C SER A 429 -16.79 -0.21 -9.95
N TYR A 430 -18.12 -0.15 -10.04
CA TYR A 430 -19.03 -0.83 -9.11
C TYR A 430 -18.88 -2.36 -9.17
N VAL A 431 -18.75 -2.94 -10.37
CA VAL A 431 -18.50 -4.38 -10.52
C VAL A 431 -17.18 -4.77 -9.87
N GLY A 432 -16.12 -3.96 -10.07
CA GLY A 432 -14.84 -4.18 -9.43
C GLY A 432 -14.91 -4.10 -7.90
N ILE A 433 -15.59 -3.09 -7.36
CA ILE A 433 -15.82 -2.94 -5.91
C ILE A 433 -16.59 -4.14 -5.35
N ALA A 434 -17.64 -4.59 -6.02
CA ALA A 434 -18.43 -5.75 -5.60
C ALA A 434 -17.57 -7.03 -5.58
N LEU A 435 -16.75 -7.25 -6.61
CA LEU A 435 -15.80 -8.37 -6.66
C LEU A 435 -14.82 -8.31 -5.49
N PHE A 436 -14.23 -7.13 -5.22
CA PHE A 436 -13.33 -6.92 -4.11
C PHE A 436 -13.98 -7.17 -2.75
N ALA A 437 -15.22 -6.71 -2.56
CA ALA A 437 -15.99 -6.95 -1.33
C ALA A 437 -16.23 -8.45 -1.11
N LEU A 438 -16.58 -9.20 -2.16
CA LEU A 438 -16.75 -10.67 -2.08
C LEU A 438 -15.44 -11.37 -1.70
N LEU A 439 -14.33 -11.01 -2.35
CA LEU A 439 -13.01 -11.57 -2.02
C LEU A 439 -12.60 -11.22 -0.59
N PHE A 440 -12.83 -9.99 -0.15
CA PHE A 440 -12.53 -9.56 1.21
C PHE A 440 -13.33 -10.35 2.25
N ILE A 441 -14.64 -10.54 2.04
CA ILE A 441 -15.51 -11.33 2.94
C ILE A 441 -15.03 -12.78 3.00
N TYR A 442 -14.65 -13.36 1.85
CA TYR A 442 -14.13 -14.73 1.80
C TYR A 442 -12.84 -14.87 2.61
N MET A 443 -11.85 -13.99 2.39
CA MET A 443 -10.59 -14.00 3.13
C MET A 443 -10.79 -13.72 4.62
N LEU A 444 -11.69 -12.79 4.97
CA LEU A 444 -12.01 -12.48 6.37
C LEU A 444 -12.58 -13.71 7.08
N ARG A 445 -13.50 -14.45 6.43
CA ARG A 445 -14.02 -15.71 6.97
C ARG A 445 -12.90 -16.71 7.19
N SER A 446 -12.01 -16.88 6.23
CA SER A 446 -10.87 -17.80 6.32
C SER A 446 -9.95 -17.45 7.48
N ASP A 447 -9.64 -16.17 7.68
CA ASP A 447 -8.77 -15.69 8.76
C ASP A 447 -9.43 -15.86 10.14
N ILE A 448 -10.74 -15.60 10.27
CA ILE A 448 -11.48 -15.83 11.53
C ILE A 448 -11.40 -17.30 11.92
N LEU A 449 -11.59 -18.23 10.96
CA LEU A 449 -11.49 -19.65 11.21
C LEU A 449 -10.05 -20.11 11.56
N ARG A 450 -9.03 -19.41 11.05
CA ARG A 450 -7.62 -19.79 11.24
C ARG A 450 -7.00 -19.23 12.52
N PHE A 451 -7.37 -18.00 12.91
CA PHE A 451 -6.69 -17.25 13.97
C PHE A 451 -7.55 -16.97 15.21
N ILE A 452 -8.87 -17.15 15.13
CA ILE A 452 -9.79 -16.76 16.23
C ILE A 452 -10.57 -17.98 16.74
N LEU A 453 -10.98 -18.92 15.90
CA LEU A 453 -11.68 -20.15 16.23
C LEU A 453 -10.76 -21.35 16.17
#